data_1a9b51a1b59bdf9d60fd48a7e94f4630
#
_entry.id   1a9b51a1b59bdf9d60fd48a7e94f4630
#
_cell.length_a   1.000
_cell.length_b   1.000
_cell.length_c   1.000
_cell.angle_alpha   90.00
_cell.angle_beta   90.00
_cell.angle_gamma   90.00
#
_symmetry.space_group_name_H-M   'P 1'
#
loop_
_entity.id
_entity.type
_entity.pdbx_description
1 polymer ?
#
loop_
_entity_poly.entity_id
_entity_poly.type
_entity_poly.pdbx_seq_one_letter_code
_entity_poly.pdbx_strand_id
1 'polypeptide(L)'
;MKKRIFIPVIFLSILAIILAGCTGGGATGKLQFYTNGEDFVRQGFVSKDGWSINFDHVYITLSDITAYQTEPPYDPSSGVDIEGKFTVGLNKIYTVDLAEGGEDAPPILVAEVSDAPVGHYNAISWKMTRAESVPATGHSLVMIGTAEKDGQSIDFTISIDEECEYNCGEYVGDERKGILEAGGTAGLEMTFHFDHIFGDAELSPDDELNLAAVGFEPFAEGAKAGTVIDMTEMHLGHVGEGHCHCECH
;
A
#
# COMPACT_ATOMS: atom_id res chain seq x y z
N MET A 1 -13.08 -67.90 68.56
CA MET A 1 -12.90 -66.40 68.51
C MET A 1 -12.19 -66.07 67.22
N LYS A 2 -12.88 -65.51 66.19
CA LYS A 2 -12.30 -65.13 64.90
C LYS A 2 -12.04 -63.64 64.96
N LYS A 3 -10.79 -63.20 64.89
CA LYS A 3 -10.37 -61.83 64.79
C LYS A 3 -10.59 -61.35 63.35
N ARG A 4 -11.45 -60.31 63.14
CA ARG A 4 -11.63 -59.62 61.89
C ARG A 4 -10.59 -58.49 61.82
N ILE A 5 -9.73 -58.57 60.78
CA ILE A 5 -8.76 -57.53 60.45
C ILE A 5 -9.48 -56.51 59.55
N PHE A 6 -9.58 -55.27 60.04
CA PHE A 6 -10.05 -54.15 59.25
C PHE A 6 -8.85 -53.54 58.49
N ILE A 7 -8.90 -53.61 57.17
CA ILE A 7 -7.93 -52.90 56.31
C ILE A 7 -8.56 -51.55 55.93
N PRO A 8 -7.96 -50.39 56.28
CA PRO A 8 -8.46 -49.09 55.78
C PRO A 8 -8.03 -48.92 54.34
N VAL A 9 -9.03 -48.77 53.45
CA VAL A 9 -8.83 -48.33 52.05
C VAL A 9 -8.54 -46.85 52.06
N ILE A 10 -7.28 -46.51 51.81
CA ILE A 10 -6.87 -45.09 51.58
C ILE A 10 -7.24 -44.76 50.17
N PHE A 11 -8.27 -43.90 50.03
CA PHE A 11 -8.61 -43.26 48.75
C PHE A 11 -7.55 -42.20 48.45
N LEU A 12 -6.64 -42.52 47.55
CA LEU A 12 -5.67 -41.57 47.01
C LEU A 12 -6.37 -40.75 45.92
N SER A 13 -6.87 -39.55 46.28
CA SER A 13 -7.41 -38.59 45.34
C SER A 13 -6.27 -38.01 44.53
N ILE A 14 -6.11 -38.47 43.29
CA ILE A 14 -5.21 -37.84 42.30
C ILE A 14 -5.87 -36.56 41.85
N LEU A 15 -5.43 -35.43 42.38
CA LEU A 15 -5.75 -34.11 41.91
C LEU A 15 -4.99 -33.87 40.58
N ALA A 16 -5.65 -34.11 39.44
CA ALA A 16 -5.11 -33.76 38.13
C ALA A 16 -5.06 -32.25 38.03
N ILE A 17 -3.91 -31.64 38.26
CA ILE A 17 -3.64 -30.24 37.92
C ILE A 17 -3.56 -30.19 36.38
N ILE A 18 -4.63 -29.76 35.74
CA ILE A 18 -4.61 -29.36 34.33
C ILE A 18 -3.78 -28.09 34.30
N LEU A 19 -2.48 -28.21 33.97
CA LEU A 19 -1.66 -27.13 33.51
C LEU A 19 -2.25 -26.71 32.15
N ALA A 20 -3.16 -25.74 32.15
CA ALA A 20 -3.47 -24.97 30.97
C ALA A 20 -2.15 -24.29 30.61
N GLY A 21 -1.39 -24.89 29.71
CA GLY A 21 -0.25 -24.27 29.08
C GLY A 21 -0.78 -23.05 28.34
N CYS A 22 -0.55 -21.85 28.88
CA CYS A 22 -0.58 -20.64 28.07
C CYS A 22 0.49 -20.85 27.01
N THR A 23 0.08 -21.35 25.84
CA THR A 23 0.82 -21.13 24.61
C THR A 23 0.83 -19.62 24.46
N GLY A 24 2.00 -19.00 24.59
CA GLY A 24 2.19 -17.56 24.52
C GLY A 24 2.03 -17.02 23.09
N GLY A 25 0.86 -17.25 22.49
CA GLY A 25 0.39 -16.52 21.33
C GLY A 25 -0.23 -15.23 21.84
N GLY A 26 0.37 -14.08 21.53
CA GLY A 26 -0.26 -12.79 21.76
C GLY A 26 -1.63 -12.74 21.05
N ALA A 27 -2.49 -11.81 21.44
CA ALA A 27 -3.74 -11.59 20.73
C ALA A 27 -3.46 -11.19 19.28
N THR A 28 -4.28 -11.69 18.36
CA THR A 28 -4.17 -11.43 16.92
C THR A 28 -5.47 -10.89 16.35
N GLY A 29 -5.40 -10.32 15.16
CA GLY A 29 -6.52 -9.87 14.35
C GLY A 29 -6.19 -9.92 12.86
N LYS A 30 -7.05 -9.35 12.04
CA LYS A 30 -6.92 -9.29 10.59
C LYS A 30 -6.31 -7.96 10.17
N LEU A 31 -5.16 -7.97 9.48
CA LEU A 31 -4.55 -6.80 8.86
C LEU A 31 -4.79 -6.84 7.37
N GLN A 32 -5.33 -5.76 6.80
CA GLN A 32 -5.65 -5.61 5.38
C GLN A 32 -4.79 -4.52 4.76
N PHE A 33 -4.29 -4.79 3.56
CA PHE A 33 -3.48 -3.88 2.76
C PHE A 33 -4.29 -3.44 1.56
N TYR A 34 -4.47 -2.13 1.41
CA TYR A 34 -5.22 -1.50 0.34
C TYR A 34 -4.32 -0.64 -0.52
N THR A 35 -4.77 -0.35 -1.74
CA THR A 35 -4.16 0.65 -2.62
C THR A 35 -5.23 1.51 -3.28
N ASN A 36 -4.87 2.75 -3.61
CA ASN A 36 -5.76 3.73 -4.19
C ASN A 36 -4.97 4.65 -5.15
N GLY A 37 -5.58 5.08 -6.24
CA GLY A 37 -5.07 6.08 -7.18
C GLY A 37 -5.78 7.42 -7.04
N GLU A 38 -6.56 7.59 -5.95
CA GLU A 38 -7.44 8.72 -5.70
C GLU A 38 -8.49 8.96 -6.81
N ASP A 39 -9.18 10.08 -6.71
CA ASP A 39 -10.21 10.47 -7.65
C ASP A 39 -9.66 10.67 -9.06
N PHE A 40 -8.44 11.15 -9.18
CA PHE A 40 -7.76 11.42 -10.45
C PHE A 40 -7.76 10.22 -11.41
N VAL A 41 -7.56 9.01 -10.88
CA VAL A 41 -7.49 7.80 -11.72
C VAL A 41 -8.87 7.39 -12.24
N ARG A 42 -9.92 7.56 -11.43
CA ARG A 42 -11.28 7.09 -11.78
C ARG A 42 -12.18 8.15 -12.41
N GLN A 43 -11.92 9.43 -12.14
CA GLN A 43 -12.70 10.56 -12.63
C GLN A 43 -11.99 11.29 -13.79
N GLY A 44 -10.67 11.06 -13.92
CA GLY A 44 -9.84 11.86 -14.79
C GLY A 44 -9.54 13.25 -14.22
N PHE A 45 -8.65 13.97 -14.85
CA PHE A 45 -8.25 15.32 -14.45
C PHE A 45 -7.62 16.09 -15.62
N VAL A 46 -7.32 17.38 -15.40
CA VAL A 46 -6.66 18.21 -16.39
C VAL A 46 -5.22 18.46 -15.97
N SER A 47 -4.25 17.99 -16.78
CA SER A 47 -2.82 18.19 -16.53
C SER A 47 -2.43 19.67 -16.56
N LYS A 48 -1.26 20.01 -15.98
CA LYS A 48 -0.75 21.39 -15.93
C LYS A 48 -0.64 22.09 -17.30
N ASP A 49 -0.50 21.29 -18.35
CA ASP A 49 -0.38 21.78 -19.74
C ASP A 49 -1.70 21.69 -20.53
N GLY A 50 -2.81 21.42 -19.84
CA GLY A 50 -4.18 21.57 -20.34
C GLY A 50 -4.75 20.36 -21.09
N TRP A 51 -4.18 19.18 -20.92
CA TRP A 51 -4.75 17.93 -21.42
C TRP A 51 -5.76 17.37 -20.42
N SER A 52 -6.97 17.08 -20.84
CA SER A 52 -7.97 16.31 -20.06
C SER A 52 -7.64 14.84 -20.20
N ILE A 53 -7.19 14.20 -19.12
CA ILE A 53 -6.73 12.81 -19.08
C ILE A 53 -7.83 11.95 -18.48
N ASN A 54 -8.14 10.82 -19.13
CA ASN A 54 -9.03 9.78 -18.61
C ASN A 54 -8.33 8.43 -18.72
N PHE A 55 -8.31 7.66 -17.65
CA PHE A 55 -7.70 6.34 -17.61
C PHE A 55 -8.72 5.23 -17.82
N ASP A 56 -8.42 4.30 -18.72
CA ASP A 56 -9.12 3.03 -18.84
C ASP A 56 -8.54 2.01 -17.87
N HIS A 57 -7.20 2.03 -17.71
CA HIS A 57 -6.45 1.17 -16.80
C HIS A 57 -5.22 1.90 -16.26
N VAL A 58 -4.92 1.65 -14.98
CA VAL A 58 -3.66 2.04 -14.33
C VAL A 58 -3.14 0.84 -13.55
N TYR A 59 -2.30 0.04 -14.20
CA TYR A 59 -1.70 -1.14 -13.58
C TYR A 59 -0.44 -0.75 -12.83
N ILE A 60 -0.43 -0.97 -11.53
CA ILE A 60 0.75 -0.82 -10.68
C ILE A 60 1.16 -2.18 -10.11
N THR A 61 2.45 -2.43 -10.03
CA THR A 61 2.97 -3.70 -9.52
C THR A 61 3.76 -3.46 -8.24
N LEU A 62 3.33 -4.13 -7.18
CA LEU A 62 3.81 -3.95 -5.81
C LEU A 62 4.42 -5.25 -5.28
N SER A 63 5.53 -5.14 -4.56
CA SER A 63 6.17 -6.24 -3.84
C SER A 63 6.69 -5.80 -2.47
N ASP A 64 7.14 -6.75 -1.67
CA ASP A 64 7.78 -6.55 -0.37
C ASP A 64 6.97 -5.65 0.59
N ILE A 65 5.62 -5.63 0.42
CA ILE A 65 4.74 -4.82 1.27
C ILE A 65 4.86 -5.29 2.72
N THR A 66 5.30 -4.41 3.61
CA THR A 66 5.56 -4.73 5.01
C THR A 66 5.02 -3.65 5.93
N ALA A 67 4.17 -4.03 6.87
CA ALA A 67 3.65 -3.16 7.93
C ALA A 67 4.45 -3.32 9.21
N TYR A 68 4.67 -2.22 9.93
CA TYR A 68 5.51 -2.16 11.13
C TYR A 68 4.77 -1.52 12.30
N GLN A 69 5.00 -2.06 13.50
CA GLN A 69 4.70 -1.37 14.75
C GLN A 69 5.99 -0.74 15.27
N THR A 70 6.13 0.57 15.15
CA THR A 70 7.34 1.32 15.54
C THR A 70 7.13 2.09 16.84
N GLU A 71 8.20 2.24 17.62
CA GLU A 71 8.23 3.07 18.82
C GLU A 71 9.68 3.54 19.06
N PRO A 72 9.97 4.84 18.89
CA PRO A 72 9.05 5.92 18.51
C PRO A 72 8.46 5.75 17.11
N PRO A 73 7.43 6.55 16.73
CA PRO A 73 6.94 6.59 15.34
C PRO A 73 8.07 6.81 14.35
N TYR A 74 8.00 6.14 13.21
CA TYR A 74 9.00 6.28 12.15
C TYR A 74 8.91 7.66 11.50
N ASP A 75 10.05 8.30 11.33
CA ASP A 75 10.19 9.58 10.62
C ASP A 75 10.82 9.34 9.24
N PRO A 76 10.06 9.45 8.15
CA PRO A 76 10.56 9.23 6.78
C PRO A 76 11.71 10.17 6.39
N SER A 77 11.80 11.35 6.99
CA SER A 77 12.88 12.30 6.71
C SER A 77 14.22 11.90 7.34
N SER A 78 14.21 10.89 8.21
CA SER A 78 15.42 10.45 8.93
C SER A 78 16.46 9.77 8.03
N GLY A 79 16.04 9.23 6.87
CA GLY A 79 16.91 8.47 5.95
C GLY A 79 17.44 7.16 6.52
N VAL A 80 16.77 6.59 7.54
CA VAL A 80 17.10 5.28 8.11
C VAL A 80 16.00 4.27 7.80
N ASP A 81 16.35 2.97 7.79
CA ASP A 81 15.41 1.89 7.60
C ASP A 81 14.38 1.83 8.73
N ILE A 82 13.19 1.30 8.42
CA ILE A 82 12.12 1.14 9.41
C ILE A 82 12.46 -0.03 10.35
N GLU A 83 12.65 0.26 11.63
CA GLU A 83 12.80 -0.75 12.67
C GLU A 83 11.49 -0.92 13.45
N GLY A 84 10.81 -2.07 13.27
CA GLY A 84 9.55 -2.38 13.94
C GLY A 84 9.71 -3.42 15.05
N LYS A 85 8.97 -3.23 16.15
CA LYS A 85 8.84 -4.23 17.23
C LYS A 85 8.13 -5.49 16.72
N PHE A 86 7.14 -5.32 15.88
CA PHE A 86 6.45 -6.37 15.13
C PHE A 86 6.34 -5.94 13.67
N THR A 87 6.48 -6.92 12.80
CA THR A 87 6.35 -6.72 11.35
C THR A 87 5.39 -7.76 10.76
N VAL A 88 4.63 -7.34 9.75
CA VAL A 88 3.77 -8.22 8.95
C VAL A 88 4.06 -7.95 7.49
N GLY A 89 4.74 -8.89 6.83
CA GLY A 89 5.16 -8.79 5.45
C GLY A 89 4.36 -9.69 4.51
N LEU A 90 4.20 -9.24 3.27
CA LEU A 90 3.62 -10.00 2.15
C LEU A 90 4.74 -10.46 1.22
N ASN A 91 4.77 -11.77 0.91
CA ASN A 91 5.85 -12.39 0.13
C ASN A 91 5.46 -12.67 -1.33
N LYS A 92 4.60 -11.83 -1.90
CA LYS A 92 4.13 -11.98 -3.29
C LYS A 92 4.24 -10.67 -4.04
N ILE A 93 4.29 -10.78 -5.35
CA ILE A 93 4.14 -9.65 -6.28
C ILE A 93 2.64 -9.53 -6.59
N TYR A 94 2.14 -8.30 -6.54
CA TYR A 94 0.74 -7.95 -6.79
C TYR A 94 0.67 -6.91 -7.90
N THR A 95 0.01 -7.23 -9.00
CA THR A 95 -0.34 -6.23 -10.01
C THR A 95 -1.81 -5.92 -9.85
N VAL A 96 -2.12 -4.65 -9.60
CA VAL A 96 -3.49 -4.15 -9.40
C VAL A 96 -3.81 -3.07 -10.41
N ASP A 97 -5.08 -2.95 -10.76
CA ASP A 97 -5.59 -1.88 -11.64
C ASP A 97 -6.25 -0.81 -10.77
N LEU A 98 -5.58 0.34 -10.60
CA LEU A 98 -6.10 1.44 -9.78
C LEU A 98 -7.36 2.09 -10.36
N ALA A 99 -7.62 1.89 -11.67
CA ALA A 99 -8.84 2.34 -12.33
C ALA A 99 -10.02 1.39 -12.14
N GLU A 100 -9.82 0.23 -11.47
CA GLU A 100 -10.91 -0.72 -11.23
C GLU A 100 -12.01 -0.11 -10.37
N GLY A 101 -13.26 -0.27 -10.82
CA GLY A 101 -14.45 0.25 -10.16
C GLY A 101 -14.97 1.56 -10.75
N GLY A 102 -15.99 2.11 -10.14
CA GLY A 102 -16.54 3.42 -10.51
C GLY A 102 -15.94 4.53 -9.65
N GLU A 103 -16.40 5.75 -9.91
CA GLU A 103 -15.98 6.98 -9.23
C GLU A 103 -15.97 6.86 -7.68
N ASP A 104 -17.04 6.30 -7.10
CA ASP A 104 -17.18 6.11 -5.65
C ASP A 104 -16.69 4.74 -5.14
N ALA A 105 -15.94 3.97 -5.93
CA ALA A 105 -15.48 2.66 -5.51
C ALA A 105 -14.46 2.76 -4.36
N PRO A 106 -14.53 1.84 -3.37
CA PRO A 106 -13.56 1.84 -2.27
C PRO A 106 -12.15 1.53 -2.79
N PRO A 107 -11.11 1.85 -2.00
CA PRO A 107 -9.76 1.39 -2.28
C PRO A 107 -9.67 -0.12 -2.51
N ILE A 108 -8.72 -0.53 -3.32
CA ILE A 108 -8.56 -1.91 -3.79
C ILE A 108 -7.86 -2.73 -2.70
N LEU A 109 -8.46 -3.84 -2.29
CA LEU A 109 -7.83 -4.78 -1.36
C LEU A 109 -6.72 -5.57 -2.10
N VAL A 110 -5.47 -5.33 -1.73
CA VAL A 110 -4.31 -6.04 -2.29
C VAL A 110 -4.16 -7.41 -1.63
N ALA A 111 -4.19 -7.45 -0.29
CA ALA A 111 -4.04 -8.68 0.48
C ALA A 111 -4.53 -8.53 1.93
N GLU A 112 -4.68 -9.67 2.62
CA GLU A 112 -4.95 -9.69 4.06
C GLU A 112 -4.13 -10.75 4.79
N VAL A 113 -3.81 -10.49 6.07
CA VAL A 113 -3.17 -11.42 7.01
C VAL A 113 -4.09 -11.61 8.22
N SER A 114 -4.56 -12.85 8.44
CA SER A 114 -5.62 -13.15 9.42
C SER A 114 -5.14 -13.28 10.87
N ASP A 115 -3.85 -13.41 11.10
CA ASP A 115 -3.23 -13.68 12.40
C ASP A 115 -2.13 -12.66 12.76
N ALA A 116 -2.31 -11.42 12.30
CA ALA A 116 -1.40 -10.32 12.60
C ALA A 116 -1.44 -10.00 14.11
N PRO A 117 -0.29 -9.78 14.77
CA PRO A 117 -0.24 -9.33 16.16
C PRO A 117 -1.01 -8.03 16.39
N VAL A 118 -1.77 -7.94 17.49
CA VAL A 118 -2.48 -6.69 17.83
C VAL A 118 -1.51 -5.55 18.09
N GLY A 119 -1.94 -4.33 17.81
CA GLY A 119 -1.15 -3.12 18.05
C GLY A 119 -1.39 -2.06 16.99
N HIS A 120 -0.56 -1.04 16.99
CA HIS A 120 -0.63 0.05 16.04
C HIS A 120 0.44 -0.10 14.98
N TYR A 121 0.03 -0.48 13.77
CA TYR A 121 0.88 -0.50 12.58
C TYR A 121 0.95 0.92 12.03
N ASN A 122 1.97 1.65 12.43
CA ASN A 122 2.15 3.08 12.18
C ASN A 122 3.26 3.39 11.16
N ALA A 123 3.78 2.38 10.52
CA ALA A 123 4.66 2.52 9.36
C ALA A 123 4.45 1.37 8.38
N ILE A 124 4.72 1.62 7.11
CA ILE A 124 4.63 0.65 6.04
C ILE A 124 5.74 0.90 5.02
N SER A 125 6.28 -0.18 4.45
CA SER A 125 7.12 -0.09 3.25
C SER A 125 6.57 -0.96 2.14
N TRP A 126 6.91 -0.61 0.90
CA TRP A 126 6.66 -1.43 -0.29
C TRP A 126 7.64 -1.08 -1.40
N LYS A 127 7.71 -1.96 -2.39
CA LYS A 127 8.40 -1.67 -3.64
C LYS A 127 7.41 -1.59 -4.79
N MET A 128 7.55 -0.58 -5.62
CA MET A 128 7.00 -0.58 -6.96
C MET A 128 8.01 -1.32 -7.84
N THR A 129 7.64 -2.50 -8.35
CA THR A 129 8.55 -3.41 -9.06
C THR A 129 7.99 -3.83 -10.41
N ARG A 130 8.82 -4.37 -11.30
CA ARG A 130 8.37 -4.81 -12.62
C ARG A 130 7.51 -6.05 -12.52
N ALA A 131 6.38 -6.04 -13.23
CA ALA A 131 5.48 -7.18 -13.31
C ALA A 131 6.14 -8.36 -14.04
N GLU A 132 5.95 -9.57 -13.52
CA GLU A 132 6.41 -10.82 -14.14
C GLU A 132 5.43 -11.36 -15.18
N SER A 133 4.20 -10.84 -15.23
CA SER A 133 3.12 -11.32 -16.09
C SER A 133 2.24 -10.19 -16.61
N VAL A 134 1.38 -10.53 -17.60
CA VAL A 134 0.36 -9.61 -18.10
C VAL A 134 -0.59 -9.17 -16.97
N PRO A 135 -1.14 -7.91 -16.99
CA PRO A 135 -1.10 -7.00 -18.15
C PRO A 135 0.15 -6.09 -18.21
N ALA A 136 0.98 -6.01 -17.17
CA ALA A 136 2.08 -5.04 -17.06
C ALA A 136 3.48 -5.66 -17.22
N THR A 137 3.62 -6.82 -17.85
CA THR A 137 4.89 -7.57 -17.92
C THR A 137 6.09 -6.68 -18.27
N GLY A 138 7.10 -6.68 -17.38
CA GLY A 138 8.35 -5.94 -17.55
C GLY A 138 8.29 -4.47 -17.11
N HIS A 139 7.14 -3.99 -16.68
CA HIS A 139 6.91 -2.60 -16.25
C HIS A 139 6.42 -2.55 -14.81
N SER A 140 6.79 -1.52 -14.08
CA SER A 140 6.33 -1.27 -12.70
C SER A 140 4.98 -0.52 -12.69
N LEU A 141 4.75 0.30 -13.71
CA LEU A 141 3.52 1.05 -13.91
C LEU A 141 3.15 1.06 -15.40
N VAL A 142 1.87 0.81 -15.71
CA VAL A 142 1.31 0.94 -17.07
C VAL A 142 0.01 1.71 -16.99
N MET A 143 -0.05 2.86 -17.66
CA MET A 143 -1.24 3.71 -17.77
C MET A 143 -1.79 3.64 -19.18
N ILE A 144 -3.08 3.34 -19.32
CA ILE A 144 -3.80 3.25 -20.60
C ILE A 144 -5.02 4.15 -20.52
N GLY A 145 -5.24 4.96 -21.54
CA GLY A 145 -6.40 5.84 -21.53
C GLY A 145 -6.46 6.77 -22.73
N THR A 146 -7.24 7.83 -22.60
CA THR A 146 -7.41 8.88 -23.60
C THR A 146 -7.07 10.24 -23.01
N ALA A 147 -6.50 11.13 -23.83
CA ALA A 147 -6.24 12.51 -23.47
C ALA A 147 -6.77 13.45 -24.56
N GLU A 148 -7.39 14.57 -24.14
CA GLU A 148 -8.02 15.53 -25.03
C GLU A 148 -7.56 16.95 -24.75
N LYS A 149 -7.22 17.70 -25.82
CA LYS A 149 -6.87 19.11 -25.76
C LYS A 149 -7.16 19.80 -27.09
N ASP A 150 -7.81 20.96 -27.08
CA ASP A 150 -8.09 21.80 -28.25
C ASP A 150 -8.80 21.06 -29.42
N GLY A 151 -9.63 20.06 -29.12
CA GLY A 151 -10.33 19.24 -30.10
C GLY A 151 -9.50 18.09 -30.69
N GLN A 152 -8.29 17.91 -30.23
CA GLN A 152 -7.48 16.72 -30.48
C GLN A 152 -7.78 15.66 -29.40
N SER A 153 -7.95 14.40 -29.79
CA SER A 153 -8.08 13.25 -28.88
C SER A 153 -7.01 12.22 -29.24
N ILE A 154 -6.36 11.67 -28.21
CA ILE A 154 -5.22 10.75 -28.31
C ILE A 154 -5.48 9.56 -27.40
N ASP A 155 -5.40 8.35 -27.95
CA ASP A 155 -5.26 7.12 -27.15
C ASP A 155 -3.81 6.97 -26.73
N PHE A 156 -3.55 6.72 -25.44
CA PHE A 156 -2.18 6.55 -24.95
C PHE A 156 -1.98 5.24 -24.20
N THR A 157 -0.74 4.78 -24.23
CA THR A 157 -0.20 3.76 -23.33
C THR A 157 1.16 4.24 -22.86
N ILE A 158 1.27 4.55 -21.57
CA ILE A 158 2.52 4.98 -20.94
C ILE A 158 2.99 3.85 -20.05
N SER A 159 4.25 3.41 -20.21
CA SER A 159 4.86 2.35 -19.41
C SER A 159 6.11 2.87 -18.74
N ILE A 160 6.25 2.56 -17.45
CA ILE A 160 7.38 2.94 -16.61
C ILE A 160 8.07 1.67 -16.13
N ASP A 161 9.40 1.63 -16.29
CA ASP A 161 10.24 0.47 -15.94
C ASP A 161 10.99 0.68 -14.62
N GLU A 162 11.02 1.90 -14.12
CA GLU A 162 11.73 2.27 -12.92
C GLU A 162 11.13 1.59 -11.70
N GLU A 163 11.98 1.08 -10.83
CA GLU A 163 11.57 0.42 -9.60
C GLU A 163 11.86 1.37 -8.43
N CYS A 164 10.87 1.56 -7.55
CA CYS A 164 11.00 2.49 -6.44
C CYS A 164 10.67 1.79 -5.12
N GLU A 165 11.43 2.10 -4.09
CA GLU A 165 11.17 1.67 -2.72
C GLU A 165 10.61 2.83 -1.90
N TYR A 166 9.51 2.57 -1.20
CA TYR A 166 8.80 3.54 -0.37
C TYR A 166 8.84 3.10 1.08
N ASN A 167 9.24 4.03 1.96
CA ASN A 167 9.27 3.88 3.41
C ASN A 167 8.42 4.98 4.02
N CYS A 168 7.24 4.64 4.54
CA CYS A 168 6.23 5.59 4.96
C CYS A 168 5.92 5.47 6.44
N GLY A 169 5.68 6.58 7.10
CA GLY A 169 5.28 6.64 8.49
C GLY A 169 4.19 7.66 8.72
N GLU A 170 3.65 7.63 9.94
CA GLU A 170 2.74 8.62 10.47
C GLU A 170 1.45 8.83 9.65
N TYR A 171 0.54 7.87 9.79
CA TYR A 171 -0.83 8.01 9.25
C TYR A 171 -1.59 9.11 9.98
N VAL A 172 -1.73 10.27 9.37
CA VAL A 172 -2.44 11.42 9.92
C VAL A 172 -3.78 11.57 9.22
N GLY A 173 -4.87 11.63 10.00
CA GLY A 173 -6.18 12.04 9.47
C GLY A 173 -7.08 10.93 8.93
N ASP A 174 -6.56 9.77 8.54
CA ASP A 174 -7.26 8.72 7.83
C ASP A 174 -8.03 7.73 8.72
N GLU A 175 -9.04 7.07 8.15
CA GLU A 175 -9.79 5.97 8.76
C GLU A 175 -8.96 4.68 8.90
N ARG A 176 -7.96 4.47 8.02
CA ARG A 176 -7.09 3.27 7.98
C ARG A 176 -5.79 3.45 8.73
N LYS A 177 -5.90 3.73 10.02
CA LYS A 177 -4.75 4.05 10.91
C LYS A 177 -3.95 2.84 11.39
N GLY A 178 -4.19 1.65 10.88
CA GLY A 178 -3.45 0.44 11.27
C GLY A 178 -3.63 0.03 12.74
N ILE A 179 -4.67 0.49 13.44
CA ILE A 179 -4.93 0.13 14.85
C ILE A 179 -5.68 -1.19 14.87
N LEU A 180 -4.97 -2.27 15.22
CA LEU A 180 -5.50 -3.64 15.25
C LEU A 180 -5.80 -4.09 16.67
N GLU A 181 -7.07 -4.35 16.95
CA GLU A 181 -7.54 -4.93 18.21
C GLU A 181 -7.69 -6.47 18.12
N ALA A 182 -7.77 -7.13 19.28
CA ALA A 182 -7.94 -8.57 19.35
C ALA A 182 -9.20 -9.06 18.64
N GLY A 183 -9.05 -9.91 17.64
CA GLY A 183 -10.13 -10.42 16.80
C GLY A 183 -10.78 -9.37 15.88
N GLY A 184 -10.24 -8.14 15.87
CA GLY A 184 -10.67 -7.05 15.01
C GLY A 184 -10.05 -7.09 13.62
N THR A 185 -10.36 -6.06 12.82
CA THR A 185 -9.77 -5.82 11.51
C THR A 185 -9.24 -4.40 11.46
N ALA A 186 -8.04 -4.23 10.92
CA ALA A 186 -7.44 -2.93 10.64
C ALA A 186 -6.94 -2.88 9.21
N GLY A 187 -6.92 -1.70 8.59
CA GLY A 187 -6.43 -1.47 7.24
C GLY A 187 -5.23 -0.53 7.23
N LEU A 188 -4.39 -0.70 6.21
CA LEU A 188 -3.34 0.21 5.79
C LEU A 188 -3.54 0.48 4.31
N GLU A 189 -3.29 1.69 3.87
CA GLU A 189 -3.51 2.11 2.48
C GLU A 189 -2.27 2.75 1.90
N MET A 190 -1.90 2.29 0.70
CA MET A 190 -0.88 2.86 -0.16
C MET A 190 -1.59 3.70 -1.21
N THR A 191 -1.36 5.00 -1.23
CA THR A 191 -2.01 5.95 -2.14
C THR A 191 -1.01 6.40 -3.20
N PHE A 192 -1.46 6.56 -4.44
CA PHE A 192 -0.64 6.98 -5.58
C PHE A 192 -1.24 8.20 -6.25
N HIS A 193 -0.43 9.25 -6.39
CA HIS A 193 -0.81 10.57 -6.89
C HIS A 193 -0.29 10.80 -8.31
N PHE A 194 -1.15 10.67 -9.32
CA PHE A 194 -0.77 10.78 -10.73
C PHE A 194 -0.65 12.23 -11.23
N ASP A 195 -1.20 13.19 -10.50
CA ASP A 195 -0.94 14.61 -10.68
C ASP A 195 0.54 14.98 -10.46
N HIS A 196 1.27 14.19 -9.66
CA HIS A 196 2.72 14.34 -9.54
C HIS A 196 3.46 14.08 -10.86
N ILE A 197 2.91 13.25 -11.75
CA ILE A 197 3.48 13.02 -13.10
C ILE A 197 3.04 14.12 -14.05
N PHE A 198 1.74 14.43 -14.08
CA PHE A 198 1.15 15.24 -15.13
C PHE A 198 0.91 16.69 -14.71
N GLY A 199 1.03 17.01 -13.42
CA GLY A 199 0.63 18.30 -12.85
C GLY A 199 -0.88 18.45 -12.81
N ASP A 200 -1.35 19.56 -12.25
CA ASP A 200 -2.76 19.89 -12.09
C ASP A 200 -3.04 21.31 -12.59
N ALA A 201 -3.97 21.44 -13.54
CA ALA A 201 -4.38 22.73 -14.09
C ALA A 201 -5.13 23.63 -13.08
N GLU A 202 -5.65 23.06 -11.98
CA GLU A 202 -6.32 23.83 -10.93
C GLU A 202 -5.32 24.54 -10.00
N LEU A 203 -4.04 24.08 -10.00
CA LEU A 203 -2.97 24.70 -9.24
C LEU A 203 -2.28 25.83 -10.05
N SER A 204 -1.59 26.72 -9.31
CA SER A 204 -0.76 27.75 -9.95
C SER A 204 0.37 27.12 -10.78
N PRO A 205 0.76 27.72 -11.94
CA PRO A 205 1.95 27.28 -12.67
C PRO A 205 3.25 27.32 -11.85
N ASP A 206 3.29 28.15 -10.80
CA ASP A 206 4.43 28.30 -9.89
C ASP A 206 4.32 27.39 -8.64
N ASP A 207 3.28 26.53 -8.57
CA ASP A 207 3.13 25.53 -7.52
C ASP A 207 4.23 24.48 -7.60
N GLU A 208 4.74 24.00 -6.45
CA GLU A 208 5.84 23.05 -6.38
C GLU A 208 5.52 21.75 -7.14
N LEU A 209 4.27 21.26 -7.04
CA LEU A 209 3.80 20.10 -7.78
C LEU A 209 3.91 20.33 -9.29
N ASN A 210 3.39 21.46 -9.80
CA ASN A 210 3.44 21.80 -11.22
C ASN A 210 4.85 22.07 -11.72
N LEU A 211 5.74 22.58 -10.89
CA LEU A 211 7.14 22.78 -11.25
C LEU A 211 7.89 21.45 -11.40
N ALA A 212 7.60 20.46 -10.54
CA ALA A 212 8.20 19.14 -10.57
C ALA A 212 7.62 18.23 -11.66
N ALA A 213 6.31 18.28 -11.90
CA ALA A 213 5.60 17.43 -12.84
C ALA A 213 6.08 17.62 -14.30
N VAL A 214 6.06 16.54 -15.07
CA VAL A 214 6.42 16.52 -16.52
C VAL A 214 5.33 17.16 -17.39
N GLY A 215 4.05 16.99 -17.02
CA GLY A 215 2.90 17.30 -17.85
C GLY A 215 2.57 16.16 -18.82
N PHE A 216 1.53 16.34 -19.65
CA PHE A 216 1.13 15.33 -20.64
C PHE A 216 1.69 15.59 -22.03
N GLU A 217 2.08 16.82 -22.37
CA GLU A 217 2.56 17.20 -23.72
C GLU A 217 3.68 16.29 -24.27
N PRO A 218 4.66 15.80 -23.46
CA PRO A 218 5.69 14.86 -23.94
C PRO A 218 5.14 13.54 -24.46
N PHE A 219 3.93 13.17 -24.08
CA PHE A 219 3.25 11.91 -24.46
C PHE A 219 2.26 12.12 -25.62
N ALA A 220 1.96 13.36 -25.99
CA ALA A 220 0.94 13.72 -26.98
C ALA A 220 1.25 13.26 -28.40
N GLU A 221 2.49 13.00 -28.76
CA GLU A 221 2.89 12.46 -30.08
C GLU A 221 2.71 10.93 -30.21
N GLY A 222 1.94 10.32 -29.30
CA GLY A 222 1.79 8.89 -29.11
C GLY A 222 2.92 8.39 -28.21
N ALA A 223 2.57 7.92 -27.02
CA ALA A 223 3.53 7.38 -26.07
C ALA A 223 4.36 6.31 -26.74
N LYS A 224 5.58 6.67 -27.14
CA LYS A 224 6.54 5.68 -27.60
C LYS A 224 6.87 4.86 -26.37
N ALA A 225 6.66 3.56 -26.45
CA ALA A 225 7.20 2.64 -25.47
C ALA A 225 8.65 3.01 -25.19
N GLY A 226 8.97 3.42 -23.95
CA GLY A 226 10.32 3.87 -23.58
C GLY A 226 10.48 5.38 -23.32
N THR A 227 9.43 6.15 -23.14
CA THR A 227 9.58 7.48 -22.52
C THR A 227 10.09 7.26 -21.10
N VAL A 228 11.35 7.59 -20.85
CA VAL A 228 11.93 7.52 -19.51
C VAL A 228 11.41 8.71 -18.71
N ILE A 229 10.63 8.43 -17.68
CA ILE A 229 10.22 9.41 -16.67
C ILE A 229 11.13 9.18 -15.47
N ASP A 230 11.83 10.22 -15.04
CA ASP A 230 12.59 10.17 -13.78
C ASP A 230 11.58 10.30 -12.63
N MET A 231 11.34 9.19 -11.93
CA MET A 231 10.38 9.11 -10.83
C MET A 231 10.96 9.57 -9.49
N THR A 232 12.29 9.81 -9.41
CA THR A 232 13.00 10.07 -8.16
C THR A 232 12.47 11.30 -7.43
N GLU A 233 12.12 12.34 -8.17
CA GLU A 233 11.62 13.60 -7.60
C GLU A 233 10.08 13.68 -7.53
N MET A 234 9.37 12.67 -8.04
CA MET A 234 7.93 12.76 -8.20
C MET A 234 7.11 12.30 -7.00
N HIS A 235 7.74 11.59 -6.04
CA HIS A 235 7.08 11.12 -4.81
C HIS A 235 5.65 10.57 -5.02
N LEU A 236 5.51 9.68 -6.02
CA LEU A 236 4.20 9.15 -6.45
C LEU A 236 3.43 8.43 -5.35
N GLY A 237 4.12 7.73 -4.44
CA GLY A 237 3.50 6.92 -3.39
C GLY A 237 3.44 7.65 -2.05
N HIS A 238 2.26 7.57 -1.40
CA HIS A 238 1.97 8.17 -0.10
C HIS A 238 1.18 7.20 0.80
N VAL A 239 0.97 7.57 2.05
CA VAL A 239 0.07 6.89 3.01
C VAL A 239 -0.91 7.90 3.59
N GLY A 240 -2.10 8.00 3.01
CA GLY A 240 -3.03 9.06 3.39
C GLY A 240 -2.34 10.44 3.32
N GLU A 241 -2.38 11.22 4.41
CA GLU A 241 -1.67 12.51 4.52
C GLU A 241 -0.22 12.34 5.04
N GLY A 242 0.26 11.10 5.22
CA GLY A 242 1.59 10.80 5.72
C GLY A 242 2.67 10.92 4.64
N HIS A 243 3.89 11.22 5.08
CA HIS A 243 5.03 11.33 4.19
C HIS A 243 5.72 9.98 3.97
N CYS A 244 6.29 9.81 2.79
CA CYS A 244 7.13 8.67 2.44
C CYS A 244 8.52 9.16 2.03
N HIS A 245 9.53 8.39 2.39
CA HIS A 245 10.83 8.44 1.75
C HIS A 245 10.78 7.52 0.52
N CYS A 246 11.24 8.01 -0.63
CA CYS A 246 11.24 7.25 -1.88
C CYS A 246 12.66 7.18 -2.45
N GLU A 247 13.09 5.98 -2.83
CA GLU A 247 14.33 5.75 -3.58
C GLU A 247 14.00 4.97 -4.84
N CYS A 248 14.31 5.53 -6.03
CA CYS A 248 14.08 4.91 -7.33
C CYS A 248 15.39 4.47 -8.00
N HIS A 249 15.35 3.37 -8.81
CA HIS A 249 16.54 2.74 -9.42
C HIS A 249 16.33 2.33 -10.87
#